data_b7fba89c1ce9028dec6146210fb93558
#
_entry.id   b7fba89c1ce9028dec6146210fb93558
#
_cell.length_a   1.000
_cell.length_b   1.000
_cell.length_c   1.000
_cell.angle_alpha   90.00
_cell.angle_beta   90.00
_cell.angle_gamma   90.00
#
_symmetry.space_group_name_H-M   'P 1'
#
loop_
_entity.id
_entity.type
_entity.pdbx_description
1 polymer ?
#
loop_
_entity_poly.entity_id
_entity_poly.type
_entity_poly.pdbx_seq_one_letter_code
_entity_poly.pdbx_strand_id
1 'polypeptide(L)'
;MTDAISADIATIARINAVPAILQVICETTGMRFAAVARVTESQWVACAVLDTLGFGLDVGGELDVATTLCHEIRSTHQTIVIDKASEDELYCSHHTPKHYRFESYISVPVFRTDGSFFGTICALDPNPAALKGSAIQPMMESFARLLAIQIESEENAQRTERALRQERAMAEVREQFIAVLGHDLRNPLFAITAGAELLAQRLEDDKNRAIARHIHTCGRRASQLVRDVLDFARGRLGAGIPLNQQPCPDLAEGLRHVASELQGVHPQRQIVLDIGALGGLRCDRERVTQLLSNLIANALVHGDPEGPVTVKAAIADDEFVLSVHNRGRPIAAPTLSQLFQPFTRPLAEAPQQGLGLGLYIANQIALAHDGRMEVVSDAQQGTLFSFHLPLHRPERPATQPASS
;
A
#
# COMPACT_ATOMS: atom_id res chain seq x y z
N MET A 1 -28.06 -6.45 -14.31
CA MET A 1 -28.92 -5.35 -13.80
C MET A 1 -29.31 -5.56 -12.35
N THR A 2 -29.67 -6.76 -11.94
CA THR A 2 -30.01 -7.12 -10.55
C THR A 2 -28.90 -6.80 -9.53
N ASP A 3 -27.64 -7.00 -9.88
CA ASP A 3 -26.49 -6.73 -9.00
C ASP A 3 -26.30 -5.24 -8.65
N ALA A 4 -26.60 -4.32 -9.59
CA ALA A 4 -26.44 -2.88 -9.34
C ALA A 4 -27.50 -2.36 -8.35
N ILE A 5 -28.75 -2.80 -8.47
CA ILE A 5 -29.83 -2.41 -7.56
C ILE A 5 -29.58 -3.00 -6.16
N SER A 6 -29.14 -4.24 -6.07
CA SER A 6 -28.75 -4.86 -4.79
C SER A 6 -27.60 -4.08 -4.10
N ALA A 7 -26.65 -3.56 -4.88
CA ALA A 7 -25.61 -2.70 -4.36
C ALA A 7 -26.14 -1.34 -3.88
N ASP A 8 -27.08 -0.74 -4.61
CA ASP A 8 -27.73 0.52 -4.21
C ASP A 8 -28.53 0.34 -2.90
N ILE A 9 -29.28 -0.77 -2.74
CA ILE A 9 -29.97 -1.12 -1.49
C ILE A 9 -28.98 -1.27 -0.34
N ALA A 10 -27.89 -2.01 -0.55
CA ALA A 10 -26.87 -2.21 0.47
C ALA A 10 -26.15 -0.89 0.85
N THR A 11 -25.97 0.02 -0.09
CA THR A 11 -25.43 1.36 0.16
C THR A 11 -26.36 2.17 1.04
N ILE A 12 -27.67 2.24 0.69
CA ILE A 12 -28.67 2.96 1.48
C ILE A 12 -28.80 2.37 2.89
N ALA A 13 -28.76 1.04 3.04
CA ALA A 13 -28.85 0.37 4.35
C ALA A 13 -27.69 0.72 5.30
N ARG A 14 -26.53 1.15 4.78
CA ARG A 14 -25.37 1.58 5.58
C ARG A 14 -25.43 3.05 6.00
N ILE A 15 -26.31 3.84 5.41
CA ILE A 15 -26.47 5.25 5.75
C ILE A 15 -27.36 5.37 6.99
N ASN A 16 -26.74 5.50 8.15
CA ASN A 16 -27.44 5.57 9.45
C ASN A 16 -28.46 6.71 9.55
N ALA A 17 -28.34 7.74 8.73
CA ALA A 17 -29.29 8.87 8.72
C ALA A 17 -30.62 8.54 8.04
N VAL A 18 -30.71 7.53 7.18
CA VAL A 18 -31.92 7.26 6.37
C VAL A 18 -33.15 6.93 7.22
N PRO A 19 -33.10 6.06 8.23
CA PRO A 19 -34.25 5.81 9.10
C PRO A 19 -34.76 7.08 9.80
N ALA A 20 -33.84 7.92 10.29
CA ALA A 20 -34.21 9.19 10.95
C ALA A 20 -34.82 10.19 9.96
N ILE A 21 -34.32 10.26 8.72
CA ILE A 21 -34.92 11.09 7.65
C ILE A 21 -36.35 10.65 7.40
N LEU A 22 -36.60 9.36 7.20
CA LEU A 22 -37.95 8.84 6.95
C LEU A 22 -38.86 9.10 8.13
N GLN A 23 -38.37 8.96 9.37
CA GLN A 23 -39.15 9.27 10.57
C GLN A 23 -39.54 10.75 10.63
N VAL A 24 -38.60 11.68 10.42
CA VAL A 24 -38.87 13.13 10.40
C VAL A 24 -39.87 13.49 9.31
N ILE A 25 -39.80 12.85 8.13
CA ILE A 25 -40.76 13.07 7.06
C ILE A 25 -42.15 12.66 7.52
N CYS A 26 -42.32 11.46 8.10
CA CYS A 26 -43.64 11.01 8.60
C CYS A 26 -44.16 11.90 9.73
N GLU A 27 -43.35 12.27 10.70
CA GLU A 27 -43.74 13.12 11.83
C GLU A 27 -44.14 14.53 11.38
N THR A 28 -43.41 15.13 10.42
CA THR A 28 -43.66 16.50 9.96
C THR A 28 -44.85 16.57 9.00
N THR A 29 -45.04 15.56 8.16
CA THR A 29 -46.15 15.53 7.18
C THR A 29 -47.44 14.97 7.76
N GLY A 30 -47.37 14.20 8.85
CA GLY A 30 -48.44 13.39 9.37
C GLY A 30 -48.73 12.13 8.53
N MET A 31 -47.92 11.84 7.53
CA MET A 31 -48.07 10.66 6.67
C MET A 31 -47.52 9.42 7.34
N ARG A 32 -48.10 8.27 7.09
CA ARG A 32 -47.78 7.00 7.73
C ARG A 32 -46.89 6.07 6.89
N PHE A 33 -46.63 6.45 5.64
CA PHE A 33 -45.69 5.73 4.77
C PHE A 33 -44.66 6.70 4.19
N ALA A 34 -43.38 6.34 4.27
CA ALA A 34 -42.29 7.03 3.58
C ALA A 34 -41.25 6.02 3.09
N ALA A 35 -40.63 6.30 1.96
CA ALA A 35 -39.63 5.43 1.38
C ALA A 35 -38.53 6.18 0.61
N VAL A 36 -37.31 5.60 0.58
CA VAL A 36 -36.28 5.91 -0.40
C VAL A 36 -36.35 4.83 -1.46
N ALA A 37 -36.59 5.22 -2.70
CA ALA A 37 -36.71 4.30 -3.82
C ALA A 37 -35.60 4.49 -4.86
N ARG A 38 -35.04 3.40 -5.32
CA ARG A 38 -34.23 3.35 -6.55
C ARG A 38 -35.19 3.27 -7.74
N VAL A 39 -35.12 4.22 -8.66
CA VAL A 39 -36.00 4.25 -9.82
C VAL A 39 -35.16 4.23 -11.10
N THR A 40 -35.35 3.19 -11.89
CA THR A 40 -34.72 3.00 -13.20
C THR A 40 -35.74 3.15 -14.33
N GLU A 41 -35.38 2.84 -15.57
CA GLU A 41 -36.34 2.81 -16.69
C GLU A 41 -37.38 1.73 -16.56
N SER A 42 -37.03 0.63 -15.93
CA SER A 42 -37.84 -0.58 -15.89
C SER A 42 -38.23 -1.03 -14.50
N GLN A 43 -37.65 -0.45 -13.45
CA GLN A 43 -37.84 -0.94 -12.07
C GLN A 43 -37.94 0.22 -11.09
N TRP A 44 -38.87 0.07 -10.15
CA TRP A 44 -38.95 0.82 -8.92
C TRP A 44 -38.75 -0.13 -7.75
N VAL A 45 -37.71 0.11 -6.94
CA VAL A 45 -37.34 -0.78 -5.85
C VAL A 45 -37.14 0.02 -4.56
N ALA A 46 -37.75 -0.42 -3.47
CA ALA A 46 -37.61 0.20 -2.16
C ALA A 46 -36.22 -0.07 -1.56
N CYS A 47 -35.43 0.98 -1.35
CA CYS A 47 -34.15 0.88 -0.68
C CYS A 47 -34.25 1.05 0.83
N ALA A 48 -35.19 1.86 1.30
CA ALA A 48 -35.54 2.02 2.71
C ALA A 48 -37.04 2.35 2.82
N VAL A 49 -37.66 1.86 3.87
CA VAL A 49 -39.12 2.03 4.09
C VAL A 49 -39.39 2.30 5.56
N LEU A 50 -40.28 3.24 5.83
CA LEU A 50 -40.98 3.41 7.09
C LEU A 50 -42.48 3.27 6.80
N ASP A 51 -43.08 2.17 7.21
CA ASP A 51 -44.50 1.84 6.98
C ASP A 51 -45.22 1.62 8.30
N THR A 52 -45.97 2.61 8.73
CA THR A 52 -46.92 2.53 9.84
C THR A 52 -48.38 2.50 9.36
N LEU A 53 -48.57 2.57 8.03
CA LEU A 53 -49.87 2.50 7.37
C LEU A 53 -50.33 1.05 7.17
N GLY A 54 -49.38 0.09 7.05
CA GLY A 54 -49.67 -1.26 6.60
C GLY A 54 -49.78 -1.36 5.07
N PHE A 55 -49.06 -0.54 4.34
CA PHE A 55 -49.01 -0.57 2.88
C PHE A 55 -48.45 -1.91 2.36
N GLY A 56 -47.61 -2.55 3.16
CA GLY A 56 -47.12 -3.90 2.90
C GLY A 56 -45.93 -3.97 1.94
N LEU A 57 -45.11 -2.90 1.89
CA LEU A 57 -43.88 -2.85 1.09
C LEU A 57 -42.65 -2.89 1.99
N ASP A 58 -41.83 -3.90 1.81
CA ASP A 58 -40.55 -4.08 2.53
C ASP A 58 -39.37 -3.58 1.72
N VAL A 59 -38.22 -3.47 2.37
CA VAL A 59 -36.92 -3.18 1.69
C VAL A 59 -36.66 -4.26 0.65
N GLY A 60 -36.30 -3.85 -0.56
CA GLY A 60 -36.16 -4.74 -1.72
C GLY A 60 -37.46 -5.05 -2.43
N GLY A 61 -38.60 -4.61 -1.90
CA GLY A 61 -39.91 -4.74 -2.57
C GLY A 61 -39.94 -3.89 -3.85
N GLU A 62 -40.60 -4.42 -4.87
CA GLU A 62 -40.70 -3.83 -6.20
C GLU A 62 -42.13 -3.37 -6.49
N LEU A 63 -42.25 -2.25 -7.18
CA LEU A 63 -43.49 -1.79 -7.79
C LEU A 63 -43.29 -1.70 -9.31
N ASP A 64 -44.36 -1.91 -10.06
CA ASP A 64 -44.33 -1.62 -11.50
C ASP A 64 -44.12 -0.11 -11.69
N VAL A 65 -42.98 0.25 -12.25
CA VAL A 65 -42.56 1.65 -12.41
C VAL A 65 -43.59 2.48 -13.17
N ALA A 66 -44.28 1.88 -14.15
CA ALA A 66 -45.30 2.54 -14.94
C ALA A 66 -46.57 2.88 -14.14
N THR A 67 -46.77 2.25 -13.00
CA THR A 67 -47.93 2.53 -12.11
C THR A 67 -47.61 3.58 -11.05
N THR A 68 -46.32 4.03 -10.97
CA THR A 68 -45.86 4.98 -9.95
C THR A 68 -45.69 6.40 -10.50
N LEU A 69 -45.97 7.42 -9.68
CA LEU A 69 -45.65 8.83 -10.00
C LEU A 69 -44.13 9.09 -10.03
N CYS A 70 -43.32 8.20 -9.47
CA CYS A 70 -41.86 8.30 -9.53
C CYS A 70 -41.32 8.14 -10.96
N HIS A 71 -42.07 7.49 -11.86
CA HIS A 71 -41.73 7.45 -13.29
C HIS A 71 -41.79 8.84 -13.94
N GLU A 72 -42.83 9.65 -13.58
CA GLU A 72 -42.95 11.02 -14.05
C GLU A 72 -41.80 11.90 -13.51
N ILE A 73 -41.50 11.76 -12.22
CA ILE A 73 -40.40 12.49 -11.60
C ILE A 73 -39.05 12.19 -12.30
N ARG A 74 -38.82 10.93 -12.71
CA ARG A 74 -37.62 10.56 -13.45
C ARG A 74 -37.50 11.28 -14.79
N SER A 75 -38.61 11.50 -15.49
CA SER A 75 -38.63 12.16 -16.81
C SER A 75 -38.67 13.69 -16.71
N THR A 76 -39.38 14.24 -15.72
CA THR A 76 -39.56 15.69 -15.55
C THR A 76 -38.50 16.32 -14.65
N HIS A 77 -37.87 15.52 -13.76
CA HIS A 77 -36.99 15.97 -12.71
C HIS A 77 -37.62 16.93 -11.70
N GLN A 78 -38.97 16.97 -11.64
CA GLN A 78 -39.70 17.87 -10.78
C GLN A 78 -40.29 17.14 -9.59
N THR A 79 -40.36 17.84 -8.47
CA THR A 79 -41.07 17.38 -7.27
C THR A 79 -42.59 17.31 -7.53
N ILE A 80 -43.25 16.24 -7.11
CA ILE A 80 -44.71 16.10 -7.14
C ILE A 80 -45.22 16.28 -5.72
N VAL A 81 -46.21 17.16 -5.56
CA VAL A 81 -46.90 17.44 -4.29
C VAL A 81 -48.41 17.42 -4.49
N ILE A 82 -49.11 16.57 -3.75
CA ILE A 82 -50.55 16.38 -3.82
C ILE A 82 -51.13 16.46 -2.41
N ASP A 83 -51.95 17.47 -2.13
CA ASP A 83 -52.62 17.62 -0.83
C ASP A 83 -53.80 16.69 -0.69
N LYS A 84 -54.60 16.59 -1.76
CA LYS A 84 -55.77 15.75 -1.86
C LYS A 84 -55.99 15.33 -3.31
N ALA A 85 -55.70 14.08 -3.62
CA ALA A 85 -55.71 13.57 -4.98
C ALA A 85 -57.09 13.61 -5.64
N SER A 86 -58.16 13.37 -4.87
CA SER A 86 -59.54 13.41 -5.37
C SER A 86 -60.01 14.82 -5.81
N GLU A 87 -59.37 15.90 -5.36
CA GLU A 87 -59.67 17.29 -5.69
C GLU A 87 -58.55 17.98 -6.52
N ASP A 88 -57.45 17.29 -6.80
CA ASP A 88 -56.35 17.86 -7.57
C ASP A 88 -56.66 17.87 -9.07
N GLU A 89 -56.40 19.00 -9.75
CA GLU A 89 -56.77 19.19 -11.16
C GLU A 89 -56.04 18.19 -12.10
N LEU A 90 -54.82 17.80 -11.76
CA LEU A 90 -54.00 16.90 -12.57
C LEU A 90 -54.18 15.42 -12.17
N TYR A 91 -54.32 15.16 -10.87
CA TYR A 91 -54.23 13.81 -10.34
C TYR A 91 -55.60 13.16 -9.97
N CYS A 92 -56.71 13.90 -9.99
CA CYS A 92 -58.06 13.34 -9.69
C CYS A 92 -58.49 12.22 -10.66
N SER A 93 -58.05 12.29 -11.90
CA SER A 93 -58.30 11.26 -12.91
C SER A 93 -57.17 10.25 -13.06
N HIS A 94 -55.99 10.52 -12.47
CA HIS A 94 -54.80 9.69 -12.64
C HIS A 94 -54.97 8.31 -12.02
N HIS A 95 -54.37 7.27 -12.66
CA HIS A 95 -54.51 5.89 -12.21
C HIS A 95 -53.82 5.59 -10.89
N THR A 96 -52.63 6.22 -10.63
CA THR A 96 -51.79 5.93 -9.49
C THR A 96 -52.44 6.16 -8.13
N PRO A 97 -53.05 7.32 -7.82
CA PRO A 97 -53.77 7.51 -6.56
C PRO A 97 -54.90 6.50 -6.33
N LYS A 98 -55.62 6.12 -7.40
CA LYS A 98 -56.69 5.11 -7.33
C LYS A 98 -56.13 3.70 -7.09
N HIS A 99 -55.04 3.37 -7.73
CA HIS A 99 -54.38 2.05 -7.62
C HIS A 99 -53.84 1.84 -6.21
N TYR A 100 -53.12 2.81 -5.67
CA TYR A 100 -52.46 2.73 -4.35
C TYR A 100 -53.33 3.31 -3.22
N ARG A 101 -54.52 3.85 -3.50
CA ARG A 101 -55.53 4.35 -2.54
C ARG A 101 -54.98 5.42 -1.59
N PHE A 102 -54.27 6.41 -2.11
CA PHE A 102 -53.77 7.54 -1.33
C PHE A 102 -54.50 8.85 -1.74
N GLU A 103 -54.64 9.77 -0.79
CA GLU A 103 -55.14 11.14 -1.01
C GLU A 103 -54.01 12.16 -0.96
N SER A 104 -53.02 11.98 -0.11
CA SER A 104 -51.87 12.87 -0.07
C SER A 104 -50.60 12.16 -0.51
N TYR A 105 -49.73 12.91 -1.21
CA TYR A 105 -48.50 12.39 -1.77
C TYR A 105 -47.45 13.49 -1.92
N ILE A 106 -46.20 13.21 -1.55
CA ILE A 106 -45.09 14.03 -1.89
C ILE A 106 -43.91 13.14 -2.30
N SER A 107 -43.25 13.51 -3.38
CA SER A 107 -42.04 12.82 -3.80
C SER A 107 -41.05 13.78 -4.43
N VAL A 108 -39.79 13.71 -3.99
CA VAL A 108 -38.72 14.55 -4.44
C VAL A 108 -37.62 13.72 -5.13
N PRO A 109 -37.04 14.20 -6.24
CA PRO A 109 -36.00 13.51 -6.92
C PRO A 109 -34.70 13.53 -6.09
N VAL A 110 -33.95 12.42 -6.13
CA VAL A 110 -32.61 12.30 -5.61
C VAL A 110 -31.62 12.19 -6.79
N PHE A 111 -30.68 13.12 -6.90
CA PHE A 111 -29.65 13.11 -7.91
C PHE A 111 -28.32 12.81 -7.26
N ARG A 112 -27.49 12.00 -7.92
CA ARG A 112 -26.09 11.85 -7.53
C ARG A 112 -25.35 13.18 -7.74
N THR A 113 -24.18 13.33 -7.16
CA THR A 113 -23.37 14.56 -7.32
C THR A 113 -22.88 14.79 -8.76
N ASP A 114 -22.82 13.73 -9.58
CA ASP A 114 -22.55 13.82 -11.02
C ASP A 114 -23.76 14.29 -11.85
N GLY A 115 -24.90 14.57 -11.18
CA GLY A 115 -26.17 14.98 -11.82
C GLY A 115 -27.03 13.83 -12.33
N SER A 116 -26.58 12.58 -12.22
CA SER A 116 -27.40 11.43 -12.62
C SER A 116 -28.54 11.18 -11.63
N PHE A 117 -29.70 10.78 -12.17
CA PHE A 117 -30.88 10.49 -11.35
C PHE A 117 -30.70 9.14 -10.64
N PHE A 118 -30.79 9.15 -9.32
CA PHE A 118 -30.76 7.94 -8.48
C PHE A 118 -32.15 7.35 -8.30
N GLY A 119 -33.08 8.18 -7.86
CA GLY A 119 -34.43 7.74 -7.49
C GLY A 119 -35.20 8.83 -6.79
N THR A 120 -36.00 8.46 -5.83
CA THR A 120 -36.88 9.42 -5.12
C THR A 120 -36.91 9.16 -3.62
N ILE A 121 -37.19 10.23 -2.85
CA ILE A 121 -37.73 10.12 -1.49
C ILE A 121 -39.20 10.45 -1.59
N CYS A 122 -40.09 9.54 -1.19
CA CYS A 122 -41.52 9.73 -1.28
C CYS A 122 -42.21 9.44 0.07
N ALA A 123 -43.38 10.09 0.24
CA ALA A 123 -44.30 9.79 1.32
C ALA A 123 -45.74 9.84 0.80
N LEU A 124 -46.63 9.04 1.38
CA LEU A 124 -48.05 8.97 1.02
C LEU A 124 -48.94 8.64 2.22
N ASP A 125 -50.20 9.06 2.13
CA ASP A 125 -51.22 8.70 3.10
C ASP A 125 -52.61 8.65 2.43
N PRO A 126 -53.54 7.76 2.87
CA PRO A 126 -54.92 7.76 2.46
C PRO A 126 -55.72 8.99 2.91
N ASN A 127 -55.21 9.75 3.87
CA ASN A 127 -55.84 10.99 4.32
C ASN A 127 -55.24 12.20 3.60
N PRO A 128 -55.98 13.28 3.36
CA PRO A 128 -55.42 14.53 2.87
C PRO A 128 -54.43 15.15 3.86
N ALA A 129 -53.41 15.83 3.33
CA ALA A 129 -52.43 16.59 4.12
C ALA A 129 -52.11 17.93 3.44
N ALA A 130 -51.89 18.99 4.23
CA ALA A 130 -51.51 20.30 3.72
C ALA A 130 -50.02 20.38 3.45
N LEU A 131 -49.59 20.07 2.25
CA LEU A 131 -48.19 19.97 1.81
C LEU A 131 -47.77 21.17 0.96
N LYS A 132 -48.67 21.60 0.02
CA LYS A 132 -48.41 22.70 -0.91
C LYS A 132 -48.24 24.02 -0.15
N GLY A 133 -47.22 24.79 -0.50
CA GLY A 133 -46.92 26.08 0.13
C GLY A 133 -46.39 26.01 1.56
N SER A 134 -46.16 24.82 2.09
CA SER A 134 -45.55 24.59 3.40
C SER A 134 -44.02 24.48 3.32
N ALA A 135 -43.33 24.40 4.47
CA ALA A 135 -41.92 24.14 4.54
C ALA A 135 -41.49 22.66 4.23
N ILE A 136 -42.49 21.79 3.97
CA ILE A 136 -42.25 20.35 3.80
C ILE A 136 -41.48 20.06 2.52
N GLN A 137 -41.88 20.65 1.38
CA GLN A 137 -41.16 20.44 0.11
C GLN A 137 -39.69 20.88 0.19
N PRO A 138 -39.31 22.11 0.64
CA PRO A 138 -37.92 22.51 0.79
C PRO A 138 -37.13 21.63 1.77
N MET A 139 -37.79 21.14 2.83
CA MET A 139 -37.17 20.19 3.77
C MET A 139 -36.83 18.87 3.09
N MET A 140 -37.79 18.25 2.36
CA MET A 140 -37.54 16.99 1.66
C MET A 140 -36.48 17.13 0.56
N GLU A 141 -36.48 18.24 -0.18
CA GLU A 141 -35.42 18.54 -1.17
C GLU A 141 -34.05 18.67 -0.50
N SER A 142 -34.00 19.20 0.72
CA SER A 142 -32.74 19.25 1.51
C SER A 142 -32.30 17.86 1.94
N PHE A 143 -33.23 17.00 2.36
CA PHE A 143 -32.95 15.59 2.65
C PHE A 143 -32.45 14.82 1.42
N ALA A 144 -33.06 15.07 0.24
CA ALA A 144 -32.63 14.47 -1.00
C ALA A 144 -31.17 14.85 -1.34
N ARG A 145 -30.79 16.12 -1.16
CA ARG A 145 -29.39 16.58 -1.34
C ARG A 145 -28.43 15.96 -0.32
N LEU A 146 -28.82 15.88 0.95
CA LEU A 146 -28.00 15.24 2.00
C LEU A 146 -27.82 13.74 1.71
N LEU A 147 -28.90 13.07 1.30
CA LEU A 147 -28.85 11.66 0.94
C LEU A 147 -27.91 11.41 -0.24
N ALA A 148 -27.95 12.27 -1.26
CA ALA A 148 -27.02 12.19 -2.41
C ALA A 148 -25.55 12.25 -1.98
N ILE A 149 -25.20 13.18 -1.10
CA ILE A 149 -23.85 13.32 -0.54
C ILE A 149 -23.46 12.06 0.25
N GLN A 150 -24.39 11.52 1.05
CA GLN A 150 -24.13 10.32 1.85
C GLN A 150 -23.94 9.08 0.98
N ILE A 151 -24.74 8.91 -0.09
CA ILE A 151 -24.59 7.82 -1.06
C ILE A 151 -23.20 7.84 -1.66
N GLU A 152 -22.74 9.00 -2.15
CA GLU A 152 -21.42 9.14 -2.75
C GLU A 152 -20.30 8.87 -1.74
N SER A 153 -20.41 9.39 -0.52
CA SER A 153 -19.45 9.15 0.56
C SER A 153 -19.29 7.66 0.86
N GLU A 154 -20.42 6.94 0.98
CA GLU A 154 -20.44 5.50 1.26
C GLU A 154 -19.85 4.69 0.09
N GLU A 155 -20.21 5.04 -1.16
CA GLU A 155 -19.65 4.40 -2.35
C GLU A 155 -18.13 4.61 -2.45
N ASN A 156 -17.63 5.81 -2.15
CA ASN A 156 -16.20 6.11 -2.17
C ASN A 156 -15.46 5.38 -1.06
N ALA A 157 -16.05 5.30 0.15
CA ALA A 157 -15.49 4.53 1.25
C ALA A 157 -15.33 3.04 0.87
N GLN A 158 -16.37 2.44 0.27
CA GLN A 158 -16.32 1.05 -0.19
C GLN A 158 -15.29 0.82 -1.30
N ARG A 159 -15.16 1.75 -2.26
CA ARG A 159 -14.14 1.65 -3.33
C ARG A 159 -12.75 1.67 -2.74
N THR A 160 -12.50 2.59 -1.81
CA THR A 160 -11.20 2.72 -1.14
C THR A 160 -10.86 1.47 -0.32
N GLU A 161 -11.83 0.94 0.43
CA GLU A 161 -11.65 -0.27 1.21
C GLU A 161 -11.33 -1.49 0.33
N ARG A 162 -12.04 -1.67 -0.78
CA ARG A 162 -11.79 -2.74 -1.75
C ARG A 162 -10.39 -2.62 -2.37
N ALA A 163 -10.01 -1.42 -2.79
CA ALA A 163 -8.68 -1.17 -3.34
C ALA A 163 -7.57 -1.51 -2.33
N LEU A 164 -7.73 -1.07 -1.08
CA LEU A 164 -6.77 -1.37 0.00
C LEU A 164 -6.67 -2.87 0.30
N ARG A 165 -7.81 -3.58 0.31
CA ARG A 165 -7.81 -5.05 0.50
C ARG A 165 -7.10 -5.78 -0.64
N GLN A 166 -7.32 -5.34 -1.89
CA GLN A 166 -6.64 -5.91 -3.05
C GLN A 166 -5.13 -5.65 -3.01
N GLU A 167 -4.72 -4.43 -2.66
CA GLU A 167 -3.30 -4.09 -2.52
C GLU A 167 -2.61 -4.94 -1.45
N ARG A 168 -3.24 -5.11 -0.28
CA ARG A 168 -2.72 -5.98 0.80
C ARG A 168 -2.59 -7.43 0.36
N ALA A 169 -3.61 -7.99 -0.27
CA ALA A 169 -3.58 -9.36 -0.76
C ALA A 169 -2.46 -9.58 -1.80
N MET A 170 -2.25 -8.63 -2.71
CA MET A 170 -1.15 -8.68 -3.67
C MET A 170 0.22 -8.56 -3.01
N ALA A 171 0.35 -7.73 -1.97
CA ALA A 171 1.58 -7.61 -1.20
C ALA A 171 1.93 -8.92 -0.49
N GLU A 172 0.97 -9.57 0.15
CA GLU A 172 1.15 -10.87 0.81
C GLU A 172 1.59 -11.98 -0.17
N VAL A 173 0.94 -12.07 -1.33
CA VAL A 173 1.32 -13.04 -2.37
C VAL A 173 2.74 -12.80 -2.86
N ARG A 174 3.14 -11.54 -3.06
CA ARG A 174 4.51 -11.19 -3.46
C ARG A 174 5.52 -11.58 -2.40
N GLU A 175 5.24 -11.33 -1.14
CA GLU A 175 6.14 -11.66 -0.03
C GLU A 175 6.34 -13.17 0.10
N GLN A 176 5.26 -13.96 0.03
CA GLN A 176 5.33 -15.41 0.01
C GLN A 176 6.13 -15.93 -1.20
N PHE A 177 5.89 -15.38 -2.38
CA PHE A 177 6.62 -15.77 -3.58
C PHE A 177 8.13 -15.53 -3.46
N ILE A 178 8.54 -14.37 -2.92
CA ILE A 178 9.94 -14.04 -2.67
C ILE A 178 10.56 -14.99 -1.65
N ALA A 179 9.83 -15.35 -0.59
CA ALA A 179 10.31 -16.26 0.44
C ALA A 179 10.54 -17.67 -0.12
N VAL A 180 9.58 -18.21 -0.89
CA VAL A 180 9.66 -19.53 -1.52
C VAL A 180 10.80 -19.57 -2.53
N LEU A 181 10.86 -18.61 -3.47
CA LEU A 181 11.94 -18.54 -4.44
C LEU A 181 13.32 -18.46 -3.79
N GLY A 182 13.43 -17.68 -2.71
CA GLY A 182 14.69 -17.55 -1.99
C GLY A 182 15.18 -18.85 -1.39
N HIS A 183 14.30 -19.66 -0.84
CA HIS A 183 14.61 -20.97 -0.32
C HIS A 183 14.97 -21.95 -1.44
N ASP A 184 14.14 -22.03 -2.48
CA ASP A 184 14.26 -23.03 -3.53
C ASP A 184 15.46 -22.80 -4.48
N LEU A 185 15.92 -21.55 -4.60
CA LEU A 185 17.16 -21.23 -5.32
C LEU A 185 18.40 -21.42 -4.45
N ARG A 186 18.32 -21.19 -3.13
CA ARG A 186 19.45 -21.34 -2.22
C ARG A 186 19.90 -22.78 -2.09
N ASN A 187 18.97 -23.74 -2.04
CA ASN A 187 19.25 -25.15 -1.83
C ASN A 187 20.10 -25.79 -2.95
N PRO A 188 19.76 -25.69 -4.26
CA PRO A 188 20.57 -26.24 -5.32
C PRO A 188 21.93 -25.52 -5.42
N LEU A 189 21.98 -24.22 -5.20
CA LEU A 189 23.25 -23.47 -5.22
C LEU A 189 24.18 -23.90 -4.07
N PHE A 190 23.62 -24.16 -2.88
CA PHE A 190 24.37 -24.73 -1.77
C PHE A 190 24.95 -26.11 -2.12
N ALA A 191 24.14 -27.00 -2.70
CA ALA A 191 24.59 -28.34 -3.11
C ALA A 191 25.71 -28.27 -4.16
N ILE A 192 25.60 -27.37 -5.15
CA ILE A 192 26.62 -27.16 -6.19
C ILE A 192 27.92 -26.64 -5.56
N THR A 193 27.84 -25.65 -4.68
CA THR A 193 29.05 -25.05 -4.03
C THR A 193 29.72 -26.05 -3.10
N ALA A 194 28.96 -26.73 -2.24
CA ALA A 194 29.52 -27.74 -1.33
C ALA A 194 30.13 -28.92 -2.08
N GLY A 195 29.47 -29.40 -3.14
CA GLY A 195 29.99 -30.46 -3.99
C GLY A 195 31.30 -30.07 -4.71
N ALA A 196 31.35 -28.86 -5.24
CA ALA A 196 32.58 -28.34 -5.90
C ALA A 196 33.73 -28.16 -4.93
N GLU A 197 33.45 -27.72 -3.69
CA GLU A 197 34.48 -27.59 -2.63
C GLU A 197 35.04 -28.93 -2.23
N LEU A 198 34.20 -29.93 -1.98
CA LEU A 198 34.63 -31.30 -1.67
C LEU A 198 35.47 -31.89 -2.80
N LEU A 199 35.07 -31.67 -4.06
CA LEU A 199 35.87 -32.12 -5.22
C LEU A 199 37.21 -31.42 -5.26
N ALA A 200 37.27 -30.10 -5.04
CA ALA A 200 38.53 -29.35 -5.05
C ALA A 200 39.55 -29.82 -3.97
N GLN A 201 39.02 -30.31 -2.82
CA GLN A 201 39.85 -30.89 -1.75
C GLN A 201 40.33 -32.30 -2.04
N ARG A 202 39.60 -33.11 -2.81
CA ARG A 202 39.90 -34.53 -3.04
C ARG A 202 40.61 -34.83 -4.35
N LEU A 203 40.53 -33.92 -5.34
CA LEU A 203 41.19 -34.12 -6.64
C LEU A 203 42.70 -33.90 -6.54
N GLU A 204 43.46 -34.84 -7.05
CA GLU A 204 44.92 -34.77 -7.13
C GLU A 204 45.37 -34.02 -8.37
N ASP A 205 44.63 -34.15 -9.47
CA ASP A 205 44.96 -33.47 -10.74
C ASP A 205 44.67 -31.95 -10.67
N ASP A 206 45.67 -31.16 -10.94
CA ASP A 206 45.63 -29.71 -10.85
C ASP A 206 44.63 -29.07 -11.81
N LYS A 207 44.44 -29.63 -13.01
CA LYS A 207 43.46 -29.12 -13.98
C LYS A 207 42.01 -29.35 -13.48
N ASN A 208 41.71 -30.54 -12.99
CA ASN A 208 40.38 -30.87 -12.45
C ASN A 208 40.11 -30.12 -11.14
N ARG A 209 41.14 -29.93 -10.31
CA ARG A 209 41.03 -29.08 -9.09
C ARG A 209 40.76 -27.61 -9.44
N ALA A 210 41.36 -27.07 -10.51
CA ALA A 210 41.10 -25.72 -10.98
C ALA A 210 39.68 -25.58 -11.50
N ILE A 211 39.14 -26.58 -12.21
CA ILE A 211 37.75 -26.63 -12.67
C ILE A 211 36.78 -26.65 -11.46
N ALA A 212 37.03 -27.48 -10.46
CA ALA A 212 36.21 -27.55 -9.24
C ALA A 212 36.18 -26.22 -8.49
N ARG A 213 37.33 -25.56 -8.35
CA ARG A 213 37.41 -24.19 -7.76
C ARG A 213 36.65 -23.17 -8.59
N HIS A 214 36.66 -23.27 -9.90
CA HIS A 214 35.91 -22.37 -10.78
C HIS A 214 34.41 -22.58 -10.59
N ILE A 215 33.91 -23.82 -10.53
CA ILE A 215 32.50 -24.15 -10.26
C ILE A 215 32.09 -23.61 -8.89
N HIS A 216 32.89 -23.79 -7.86
CA HIS A 216 32.66 -23.24 -6.51
C HIS A 216 32.49 -21.70 -6.54
N THR A 217 33.43 -21.01 -7.23
CA THR A 217 33.38 -19.55 -7.37
C THR A 217 32.14 -19.08 -8.10
N CYS A 218 31.73 -19.76 -9.21
CA CYS A 218 30.51 -19.46 -9.94
C CYS A 218 29.25 -19.69 -9.09
N GLY A 219 29.21 -20.78 -8.31
CA GLY A 219 28.09 -21.10 -7.42
C GLY A 219 27.94 -20.06 -6.29
N ARG A 220 29.04 -19.64 -5.68
CA ARG A 220 29.04 -18.55 -4.67
C ARG A 220 28.52 -17.24 -5.27
N ARG A 221 28.96 -16.90 -6.48
CA ARG A 221 28.53 -15.70 -7.19
C ARG A 221 27.02 -15.75 -7.50
N ALA A 222 26.52 -16.89 -8.00
CA ALA A 222 25.09 -17.08 -8.24
C ALA A 222 24.28 -16.95 -6.95
N SER A 223 24.76 -17.52 -5.83
CA SER A 223 24.12 -17.39 -4.51
C SER A 223 24.06 -15.93 -4.04
N GLN A 224 25.10 -15.14 -4.31
CA GLN A 224 25.10 -13.71 -3.98
C GLN A 224 24.10 -12.94 -4.83
N LEU A 225 24.03 -13.19 -6.13
CA LEU A 225 23.07 -12.55 -7.03
C LEU A 225 21.62 -12.85 -6.61
N VAL A 226 21.33 -14.09 -6.21
CA VAL A 226 20.01 -14.47 -5.71
C VAL A 226 19.67 -13.70 -4.43
N ARG A 227 20.60 -13.61 -3.47
CA ARG A 227 20.40 -12.81 -2.25
C ARG A 227 20.14 -11.34 -2.58
N ASP A 228 20.93 -10.76 -3.46
CA ASP A 228 20.80 -9.34 -3.84
C ASP A 228 19.43 -9.05 -4.49
N VAL A 229 18.95 -9.93 -5.38
CA VAL A 229 17.64 -9.79 -6.01
C VAL A 229 16.51 -9.92 -4.97
N LEU A 230 16.63 -10.85 -4.02
CA LEU A 230 15.64 -11.03 -2.97
C LEU A 230 15.60 -9.84 -2.00
N ASP A 231 16.77 -9.32 -1.60
CA ASP A 231 16.89 -8.14 -0.73
C ASP A 231 16.35 -6.88 -1.46
N PHE A 232 16.66 -6.73 -2.76
CA PHE A 232 16.06 -5.69 -3.61
C PHE A 232 14.54 -5.77 -3.67
N ALA A 233 14.00 -6.96 -3.94
CA ALA A 233 12.57 -7.16 -4.05
C ALA A 233 11.85 -6.81 -2.74
N ARG A 234 12.39 -7.21 -1.58
CA ARG A 234 11.87 -6.87 -0.25
C ARG A 234 11.96 -5.38 0.04
N GLY A 235 13.09 -4.76 -0.23
CA GLY A 235 13.28 -3.33 0.00
C GLY A 235 12.29 -2.46 -0.79
N ARG A 236 11.95 -2.84 -2.03
CA ARG A 236 11.04 -2.10 -2.89
C ARG A 236 9.56 -2.29 -2.56
N LEU A 237 9.22 -3.39 -1.90
CA LEU A 237 7.84 -3.72 -1.50
C LEU A 237 7.41 -3.04 -0.18
N GLY A 238 8.26 -2.23 0.43
CA GLY A 238 7.96 -1.52 1.67
C GLY A 238 8.06 -2.37 2.94
N ALA A 239 8.26 -3.70 2.82
CA ALA A 239 8.46 -4.58 3.97
C ALA A 239 9.84 -4.40 4.64
N GLY A 240 10.77 -3.71 3.96
CA GLY A 240 12.15 -3.55 4.42
C GLY A 240 12.95 -4.85 4.45
N ILE A 241 14.23 -4.76 4.79
CA ILE A 241 15.06 -5.94 5.04
C ILE A 241 14.77 -6.45 6.46
N PRO A 242 14.37 -7.72 6.64
CA PRO A 242 14.15 -8.27 7.97
C PRO A 242 15.48 -8.35 8.73
N LEU A 243 15.46 -7.91 10.00
CA LEU A 243 16.60 -7.90 10.88
C LEU A 243 16.41 -8.83 12.08
N ASN A 244 17.47 -9.52 12.43
CA ASN A 244 17.62 -10.22 13.69
C ASN A 244 18.56 -9.45 14.61
N GLN A 245 18.08 -8.35 15.21
CA GLN A 245 18.90 -7.49 16.07
C GLN A 245 19.13 -8.11 17.44
N GLN A 246 20.39 -8.39 17.76
CA GLN A 246 20.82 -8.93 19.05
C GLN A 246 22.12 -8.26 19.52
N PRO A 247 22.50 -8.40 20.80
CA PRO A 247 23.81 -7.97 21.24
C PRO A 247 24.90 -8.65 20.43
N CYS A 248 25.83 -7.86 19.85
CA CYS A 248 26.87 -8.34 18.92
C CYS A 248 28.29 -8.07 19.47
N PRO A 249 28.73 -8.78 20.51
CA PRO A 249 30.09 -8.60 21.06
C PRO A 249 31.18 -9.02 20.09
N ASP A 250 30.87 -9.89 19.14
CA ASP A 250 31.75 -10.47 18.13
C ASP A 250 31.71 -9.76 16.76
N LEU A 251 31.04 -8.60 16.67
CA LEU A 251 30.94 -7.86 15.41
C LEU A 251 32.31 -7.51 14.84
N ALA A 252 33.26 -7.07 15.66
CA ALA A 252 34.61 -6.75 15.23
C ALA A 252 35.31 -7.93 14.55
N GLU A 253 35.11 -9.15 15.03
CA GLU A 253 35.62 -10.37 14.42
C GLU A 253 34.95 -10.63 13.07
N GLY A 254 33.62 -10.48 12.99
CA GLY A 254 32.87 -10.59 11.74
C GLY A 254 33.36 -9.63 10.66
N LEU A 255 33.61 -8.37 11.02
CA LEU A 255 34.17 -7.36 10.09
C LEU A 255 35.56 -7.73 9.60
N ARG A 256 36.46 -8.21 10.50
CA ARG A 256 37.79 -8.67 10.13
C ARG A 256 37.73 -9.88 9.20
N HIS A 257 36.80 -10.81 9.44
CA HIS A 257 36.62 -12.00 8.62
C HIS A 257 36.24 -11.63 7.17
N VAL A 258 35.25 -10.76 7.00
CA VAL A 258 34.83 -10.28 5.66
C VAL A 258 35.97 -9.60 4.93
N ALA A 259 36.71 -8.74 5.59
CA ALA A 259 37.86 -8.06 4.97
C ALA A 259 39.00 -9.04 4.57
N SER A 260 39.29 -10.04 5.41
CA SER A 260 40.24 -11.10 5.11
C SER A 260 39.83 -11.97 3.93
N GLU A 261 38.54 -12.30 3.82
CA GLU A 261 38.00 -13.06 2.70
C GLU A 261 38.18 -12.29 1.37
N LEU A 262 37.80 -11.00 1.35
CA LEU A 262 37.93 -10.15 0.17
C LEU A 262 39.41 -9.88 -0.19
N GLN A 263 40.27 -9.75 0.81
CA GLN A 263 41.73 -9.66 0.61
C GLN A 263 42.30 -10.93 -0.08
N GLY A 264 41.81 -12.12 0.32
CA GLY A 264 42.19 -13.39 -0.29
C GLY A 264 41.76 -13.52 -1.76
N VAL A 265 40.56 -12.97 -2.11
CA VAL A 265 40.06 -12.92 -3.50
C VAL A 265 40.84 -11.89 -4.36
N HIS A 266 41.32 -10.81 -3.75
CA HIS A 266 42.04 -9.71 -4.40
C HIS A 266 43.46 -9.54 -3.81
N PRO A 267 44.38 -10.49 -4.00
CA PRO A 267 45.67 -10.47 -3.35
C PRO A 267 46.57 -9.31 -3.76
N GLN A 268 46.29 -8.69 -4.91
CA GLN A 268 47.03 -7.53 -5.43
C GLN A 268 46.57 -6.20 -4.79
N ARG A 269 45.46 -6.21 -4.04
CA ARG A 269 44.88 -5.03 -3.40
C ARG A 269 45.21 -5.05 -1.92
N GLN A 270 45.41 -3.89 -1.32
CA GLN A 270 45.66 -3.78 0.12
C GLN A 270 44.36 -3.31 0.81
N ILE A 271 43.86 -4.11 1.79
CA ILE A 271 42.75 -3.70 2.68
C ILE A 271 43.35 -3.45 4.07
N VAL A 272 43.22 -2.21 4.53
CA VAL A 272 43.73 -1.76 5.84
C VAL A 272 42.55 -1.66 6.80
N LEU A 273 42.67 -2.29 7.98
CA LEU A 273 41.63 -2.33 8.99
C LEU A 273 42.02 -1.48 10.22
N ASP A 274 41.16 -0.59 10.61
CA ASP A 274 41.20 0.19 11.84
C ASP A 274 39.89 -0.02 12.60
N ILE A 275 39.82 -1.09 13.39
CA ILE A 275 38.61 -1.51 14.09
C ILE A 275 38.83 -1.35 15.60
N GLY A 276 38.13 -0.38 16.19
CA GLY A 276 38.14 -0.10 17.62
C GLY A 276 37.36 -1.11 18.45
N ALA A 277 37.18 -0.79 19.71
CA ALA A 277 36.28 -1.55 20.60
C ALA A 277 34.83 -1.27 20.26
N LEU A 278 34.04 -2.31 19.94
CA LEU A 278 32.64 -2.22 19.53
C LEU A 278 31.69 -2.80 20.60
N GLY A 279 31.99 -2.58 21.88
CA GLY A 279 31.20 -3.12 22.99
C GLY A 279 29.83 -2.46 23.09
N GLY A 280 28.81 -3.26 23.47
CA GLY A 280 27.45 -2.77 23.75
C GLY A 280 26.54 -2.55 22.53
N LEU A 281 27.01 -2.83 21.32
CA LEU A 281 26.24 -2.67 20.10
C LEU A 281 25.18 -3.76 19.94
N ARG A 282 23.95 -3.35 19.58
CA ARG A 282 22.87 -4.25 19.15
C ARG A 282 22.64 -4.08 17.65
N CYS A 283 22.82 -5.12 16.87
CA CYS A 283 22.62 -5.09 15.43
C CYS A 283 22.36 -6.51 14.88
N ASP A 284 22.03 -6.61 13.61
CA ASP A 284 22.11 -7.87 12.87
C ASP A 284 23.53 -8.01 12.29
N ARG A 285 24.33 -8.88 12.87
CA ARG A 285 25.72 -9.12 12.48
C ARG A 285 25.87 -9.49 11.01
N GLU A 286 24.99 -10.38 10.51
CA GLU A 286 25.07 -10.85 9.13
C GLU A 286 24.78 -9.69 8.15
N ARG A 287 23.81 -8.86 8.46
CA ARG A 287 23.47 -7.70 7.65
C ARG A 287 24.54 -6.61 7.68
N VAL A 288 25.12 -6.33 8.83
CA VAL A 288 26.24 -5.34 8.92
C VAL A 288 27.47 -5.85 8.20
N THR A 289 27.79 -7.14 8.27
CA THR A 289 28.91 -7.72 7.49
C THR A 289 28.60 -7.73 5.99
N GLN A 290 27.36 -7.96 5.56
CA GLN A 290 26.92 -7.82 4.17
C GLN A 290 27.07 -6.37 3.67
N LEU A 291 26.69 -5.37 4.48
CA LEU A 291 26.89 -3.95 4.18
C LEU A 291 28.38 -3.67 3.95
N LEU A 292 29.26 -4.09 4.87
CA LEU A 292 30.71 -3.92 4.71
C LEU A 292 31.22 -4.59 3.43
N SER A 293 30.80 -5.82 3.15
CA SER A 293 31.21 -6.55 1.93
C SER A 293 30.85 -5.75 0.67
N ASN A 294 29.64 -5.16 0.61
CA ASN A 294 29.20 -4.33 -0.52
C ASN A 294 30.05 -3.06 -0.67
N LEU A 295 30.39 -2.41 0.43
CA LEU A 295 31.23 -1.20 0.41
C LEU A 295 32.67 -1.52 -0.01
N ILE A 296 33.27 -2.58 0.52
CA ILE A 296 34.64 -2.99 0.13
C ILE A 296 34.67 -3.42 -1.35
N ALA A 297 33.69 -4.22 -1.80
CA ALA A 297 33.60 -4.62 -3.21
C ALA A 297 33.49 -3.40 -4.14
N ASN A 298 32.71 -2.40 -3.78
CA ASN A 298 32.63 -1.14 -4.52
C ASN A 298 33.98 -0.41 -4.55
N ALA A 299 34.66 -0.29 -3.42
CA ALA A 299 35.97 0.35 -3.31
C ALA A 299 37.07 -0.37 -4.11
N LEU A 300 37.04 -1.71 -4.18
CA LEU A 300 37.98 -2.52 -4.96
C LEU A 300 37.76 -2.36 -6.47
N VAL A 301 36.52 -2.19 -6.92
CA VAL A 301 36.15 -2.05 -8.36
C VAL A 301 36.42 -0.64 -8.86
N HIS A 302 36.04 0.37 -8.08
CA HIS A 302 36.02 1.79 -8.52
C HIS A 302 37.19 2.61 -7.98
N GLY A 303 37.89 2.10 -6.98
CA GLY A 303 39.04 2.76 -6.39
C GLY A 303 40.32 2.64 -7.25
N ASP A 304 41.30 3.47 -6.91
CA ASP A 304 42.64 3.39 -7.52
C ASP A 304 43.23 1.98 -7.35
N PRO A 305 43.64 1.28 -8.42
CA PRO A 305 44.23 -0.06 -8.33
C PRO A 305 45.49 -0.16 -7.45
N GLU A 306 46.27 0.88 -7.35
CA GLU A 306 47.51 0.94 -6.54
C GLU A 306 47.24 1.45 -5.12
N GLY A 307 46.08 2.04 -4.86
CA GLY A 307 45.72 2.61 -3.57
C GLY A 307 45.12 1.59 -2.59
N PRO A 308 45.34 1.76 -1.27
CA PRO A 308 44.68 0.92 -0.26
C PRO A 308 43.21 1.24 -0.12
N VAL A 309 42.43 0.23 0.24
CA VAL A 309 41.07 0.37 0.76
C VAL A 309 41.14 0.37 2.29
N THR A 310 40.71 1.46 2.93
CA THR A 310 40.76 1.60 4.38
C THR A 310 39.38 1.42 4.98
N VAL A 311 39.25 0.49 5.91
CA VAL A 311 38.02 0.22 6.67
C VAL A 311 38.22 0.71 8.10
N LYS A 312 37.32 1.56 8.58
CA LYS A 312 37.32 1.99 9.98
C LYS A 312 35.95 1.65 10.63
N ALA A 313 36.03 1.17 11.86
CA ALA A 313 34.83 0.92 12.66
C ALA A 313 35.06 1.40 14.09
N ALA A 314 34.26 2.31 14.59
CA ALA A 314 34.36 2.88 15.92
C ALA A 314 33.01 3.27 16.49
N ILE A 315 32.95 3.41 17.80
CA ILE A 315 31.83 4.04 18.50
C ILE A 315 32.33 5.41 18.96
N ALA A 316 31.62 6.48 18.54
CA ALA A 316 31.89 7.84 18.92
C ALA A 316 30.54 8.61 19.00
N ASP A 317 30.41 9.51 19.96
CA ASP A 317 29.24 10.39 20.11
C ASP A 317 27.89 9.63 20.10
N ASP A 318 27.82 8.51 20.82
CA ASP A 318 26.65 7.62 20.88
C ASP A 318 26.21 7.04 19.51
N GLU A 319 27.10 7.05 18.53
CA GLU A 319 26.90 6.38 17.24
C GLU A 319 27.98 5.32 16.99
N PHE A 320 27.59 4.19 16.40
CA PHE A 320 28.51 3.30 15.73
C PHE A 320 28.70 3.79 14.30
N VAL A 321 29.96 4.01 13.90
CA VAL A 321 30.33 4.44 12.56
C VAL A 321 31.21 3.38 11.92
N LEU A 322 30.73 2.83 10.78
CA LEU A 322 31.52 1.93 9.92
C LEU A 322 31.77 2.64 8.60
N SER A 323 33.03 2.84 8.26
CA SER A 323 33.39 3.56 7.04
C SER A 323 34.40 2.79 6.18
N VAL A 324 34.25 2.98 4.86
CA VAL A 324 35.16 2.44 3.84
C VAL A 324 35.64 3.58 2.96
N HIS A 325 36.96 3.75 2.90
CA HIS A 325 37.61 4.79 2.13
C HIS A 325 38.47 4.19 1.04
N ASN A 326 38.44 4.77 -0.15
CA ASN A 326 39.38 4.48 -1.24
C ASN A 326 39.78 5.76 -1.98
N ARG A 327 40.98 5.79 -2.52
CA ARG A 327 41.41 6.78 -3.51
C ARG A 327 40.88 6.40 -4.89
N GLY A 328 40.74 7.38 -5.80
CA GLY A 328 40.23 7.16 -7.14
C GLY A 328 39.66 8.41 -7.76
N ARG A 329 38.98 8.26 -8.91
CA ARG A 329 38.25 9.37 -9.56
C ARG A 329 37.12 9.81 -8.69
N PRO A 330 36.93 11.12 -8.48
CA PRO A 330 35.79 11.62 -7.71
C PRO A 330 34.46 11.31 -8.41
N ILE A 331 33.45 11.04 -7.63
CA ILE A 331 32.11 10.80 -8.12
C ILE A 331 31.45 12.14 -8.44
N ALA A 332 30.93 12.30 -9.66
CA ALA A 332 30.29 13.54 -10.08
C ALA A 332 29.05 13.85 -9.22
N ALA A 333 28.82 15.12 -8.88
CA ALA A 333 27.71 15.56 -8.04
C ALA A 333 26.32 15.05 -8.47
N PRO A 334 25.97 14.99 -9.78
CA PRO A 334 24.69 14.41 -10.21
C PRO A 334 24.57 12.93 -9.91
N THR A 335 25.69 12.18 -9.89
CA THR A 335 25.71 10.74 -9.61
C THR A 335 25.60 10.49 -8.11
N LEU A 336 26.19 11.36 -7.26
CA LEU A 336 26.12 11.22 -5.80
C LEU A 336 24.67 11.11 -5.28
N SER A 337 23.75 11.91 -5.81
CA SER A 337 22.32 11.89 -5.42
C SER A 337 21.58 10.61 -5.81
N GLN A 338 22.12 9.83 -6.74
CA GLN A 338 21.51 8.61 -7.27
C GLN A 338 22.25 7.33 -6.87
N LEU A 339 23.39 7.42 -6.17
CA LEU A 339 24.24 6.27 -5.85
C LEU A 339 23.52 5.14 -5.09
N PHE A 340 22.56 5.50 -4.25
CA PHE A 340 21.80 4.55 -3.47
C PHE A 340 20.49 4.09 -4.16
N GLN A 341 20.27 4.51 -5.42
CA GLN A 341 19.15 3.98 -6.23
C GLN A 341 19.54 2.64 -6.85
N PRO A 342 18.59 1.72 -7.03
CA PRO A 342 18.88 0.43 -7.64
C PRO A 342 19.27 0.59 -9.11
N PHE A 343 20.13 -0.31 -9.59
CA PHE A 343 20.62 -0.35 -10.97
C PHE A 343 21.40 0.89 -11.43
N THR A 344 21.82 1.75 -10.49
CA THR A 344 22.65 2.90 -10.81
C THR A 344 24.04 2.43 -11.20
N ARG A 345 24.41 2.72 -12.44
CA ARG A 345 25.77 2.46 -12.97
C ARG A 345 26.29 3.74 -13.59
N PRO A 346 27.54 4.13 -13.33
CA PRO A 346 28.20 5.11 -14.17
C PRO A 346 28.24 4.58 -15.61
N LEU A 347 28.06 5.44 -16.60
CA LEU A 347 28.28 5.13 -18.02
C LEU A 347 29.76 4.77 -18.19
N ALA A 348 30.11 3.51 -18.02
CA ALA A 348 31.49 3.02 -18.13
C ALA A 348 31.67 2.23 -19.42
N GLU A 349 32.79 2.44 -20.06
CA GLU A 349 33.22 1.86 -21.35
C GLU A 349 33.51 0.35 -21.33
N ALA A 350 33.40 -0.30 -20.17
CA ALA A 350 33.67 -1.75 -20.02
C ALA A 350 32.51 -2.47 -19.26
N PRO A 351 32.23 -3.74 -19.59
CA PRO A 351 31.23 -4.54 -18.90
C PRO A 351 31.67 -4.83 -17.46
N GLN A 352 31.13 -4.05 -16.51
CA GLN A 352 31.40 -4.23 -15.09
C GLN A 352 30.56 -5.39 -14.52
N GLN A 353 31.20 -6.17 -13.63
CA GLN A 353 30.56 -7.32 -12.98
C GLN A 353 29.63 -6.86 -11.86
N GLY A 354 28.35 -7.32 -11.86
CA GLY A 354 27.35 -7.08 -10.82
C GLY A 354 26.07 -6.45 -11.34
N LEU A 355 24.98 -6.47 -10.54
CA LEU A 355 23.66 -5.93 -10.89
C LEU A 355 23.48 -4.43 -10.59
N GLY A 356 24.46 -3.77 -9.97
CA GLY A 356 24.32 -2.39 -9.50
C GLY A 356 23.36 -2.27 -8.29
N LEU A 357 23.24 -3.31 -7.48
CA LEU A 357 22.39 -3.38 -6.31
C LEU A 357 23.12 -3.22 -4.98
N GLY A 358 24.46 -3.37 -4.95
CA GLY A 358 25.25 -3.42 -3.70
C GLY A 358 25.08 -2.18 -2.81
N LEU A 359 25.20 -0.96 -3.38
CA LEU A 359 25.02 0.28 -2.62
C LEU A 359 23.56 0.50 -2.20
N TYR A 360 22.61 0.12 -3.04
CA TYR A 360 21.18 0.13 -2.68
C TYR A 360 20.92 -0.79 -1.48
N ILE A 361 21.43 -2.03 -1.51
CA ILE A 361 21.29 -3.00 -0.41
C ILE A 361 21.96 -2.48 0.87
N ALA A 362 23.17 -1.90 0.75
CA ALA A 362 23.85 -1.29 1.89
C ALA A 362 23.00 -0.19 2.54
N ASN A 363 22.37 0.67 1.73
CA ASN A 363 21.48 1.70 2.23
C ASN A 363 20.20 1.12 2.85
N GLN A 364 19.59 0.08 2.26
CA GLN A 364 18.42 -0.59 2.84
C GLN A 364 18.76 -1.28 4.17
N ILE A 365 19.94 -1.86 4.32
CA ILE A 365 20.42 -2.41 5.59
C ILE A 365 20.57 -1.31 6.63
N ALA A 366 21.15 -0.17 6.26
CA ALA A 366 21.29 0.98 7.15
C ALA A 366 19.94 1.49 7.64
N LEU A 367 19.00 1.71 6.72
CA LEU A 367 17.65 2.17 7.04
C LEU A 367 16.87 1.16 7.92
N ALA A 368 17.01 -0.13 7.66
CA ALA A 368 16.39 -1.16 8.47
C ALA A 368 16.91 -1.16 9.92
N HIS A 369 18.16 -0.75 10.14
CA HIS A 369 18.74 -0.58 11.48
C HIS A 369 18.40 0.77 12.13
N ASP A 370 17.50 1.59 11.55
CA ASP A 370 17.23 2.98 11.97
C ASP A 370 18.49 3.89 11.87
N GLY A 371 19.46 3.49 11.02
CA GLY A 371 20.70 4.21 10.72
C GLY A 371 20.62 4.96 9.39
N ARG A 372 21.77 5.50 8.96
CA ARG A 372 21.88 6.22 7.70
C ARG A 372 23.20 5.90 6.98
N MET A 373 23.21 6.06 5.66
CA MET A 373 24.39 6.03 4.83
C MET A 373 24.78 7.42 4.40
N GLU A 374 26.07 7.72 4.44
CA GLU A 374 26.66 8.96 3.93
C GLU A 374 27.76 8.66 2.92
N VAL A 375 27.97 9.57 1.98
CA VAL A 375 29.04 9.50 1.00
C VAL A 375 29.67 10.86 0.79
N VAL A 376 31.00 10.91 0.85
CA VAL A 376 31.80 12.08 0.49
C VAL A 376 32.81 11.66 -0.56
N SER A 377 32.89 12.42 -1.66
CA SER A 377 33.83 12.12 -2.74
C SER A 377 34.40 13.40 -3.32
N ASP A 378 35.74 13.52 -3.26
CA ASP A 378 36.46 14.63 -3.86
C ASP A 378 37.79 14.18 -4.49
N ALA A 379 38.43 15.08 -5.24
CA ALA A 379 39.65 14.76 -5.97
C ALA A 379 40.90 14.65 -5.06
N GLN A 380 40.88 15.19 -3.85
CA GLN A 380 42.05 15.24 -2.94
C GLN A 380 41.99 14.09 -1.95
N GLN A 381 40.79 13.81 -1.40
CA GLN A 381 40.58 12.81 -0.36
C GLN A 381 40.09 11.46 -0.91
N GLY A 382 39.58 11.40 -2.15
CA GLY A 382 38.99 10.20 -2.71
C GLY A 382 37.53 10.03 -2.33
N THR A 383 37.06 8.78 -2.16
CA THR A 383 35.67 8.46 -1.81
C THR A 383 35.59 7.78 -0.45
N LEU A 384 34.75 8.30 0.41
CA LEU A 384 34.41 7.77 1.74
C LEU A 384 32.92 7.44 1.80
N PHE A 385 32.58 6.19 2.04
CA PHE A 385 31.25 5.74 2.42
C PHE A 385 31.20 5.51 3.93
N SER A 386 30.18 5.98 4.61
CA SER A 386 30.01 5.82 6.04
C SER A 386 28.58 5.34 6.37
N PHE A 387 28.49 4.31 7.19
CA PHE A 387 27.27 3.85 7.83
C PHE A 387 27.27 4.33 9.27
N HIS A 388 26.19 5.01 9.66
CA HIS A 388 25.96 5.55 10.99
C HIS A 388 24.79 4.83 11.65
N LEU A 389 25.02 4.27 12.84
CA LEU A 389 23.97 3.59 13.62
C LEU A 389 23.91 4.19 15.03
N PRO A 390 22.84 4.91 15.38
CA PRO A 390 22.64 5.42 16.73
C PRO A 390 22.57 4.30 17.78
N LEU A 391 23.26 4.45 18.91
CA LEU A 391 23.27 3.45 19.98
C LEU A 391 22.02 3.55 20.86
N HIS A 392 21.50 4.76 21.04
CA HIS A 392 20.26 4.99 21.75
C HIS A 392 19.10 5.13 20.75
N ARG A 393 18.10 4.26 20.85
CA ARG A 393 16.85 4.43 20.10
C ARG A 393 16.13 5.67 20.69
N PRO A 394 15.80 6.69 19.89
CA PRO A 394 14.74 7.57 20.29
C PRO A 394 13.48 6.72 20.47
N GLU A 395 12.83 6.77 21.63
CA GLU A 395 11.53 6.12 21.85
C GLU A 395 10.60 6.61 20.73
N ARG A 396 10.19 5.70 19.84
CA ARG A 396 9.08 5.97 18.93
C ARG A 396 7.89 6.32 19.82
N PRO A 397 7.24 7.49 19.66
CA PRO A 397 6.01 7.76 20.37
C PRO A 397 5.05 6.61 20.10
N ALA A 398 4.60 5.97 21.17
CA ALA A 398 3.63 4.88 21.10
C ALA A 398 2.45 5.38 20.27
N THR A 399 2.22 4.78 19.11
CA THR A 399 0.97 4.94 18.35
C THR A 399 -0.14 4.56 19.32
N GLN A 400 -0.88 5.53 19.83
CA GLN A 400 -2.07 5.30 20.63
C GLN A 400 -2.99 4.38 19.81
N PRO A 401 -3.49 3.28 20.38
CA PRO A 401 -4.53 2.51 19.73
C PRO A 401 -5.74 3.46 19.58
N ALA A 402 -6.24 3.60 18.35
CA ALA A 402 -7.48 4.30 18.09
C ALA A 402 -8.54 3.69 19.02
N SER A 403 -8.98 4.48 19.98
CA SER A 403 -10.10 4.17 20.86
C SER A 403 -11.35 4.03 19.99
N SER A 404 -11.99 2.93 20.18
CA SER A 404 -13.24 2.35 19.67
C SER A 404 -14.34 3.35 19.32
#